data_8acf6f41e0d009d1e6521a02deeefea9
#
_entry.id   8acf6f41e0d009d1e6521a02deeefea9
#
_cell.length_a   1.000
_cell.length_b   1.000
_cell.length_c   1.000
_cell.angle_alpha   90.00
_cell.angle_beta   90.00
_cell.angle_gamma   90.00
#
_symmetry.space_group_name_H-M   'P 1'
#
loop_
_entity.id
_entity.type
_entity.pdbx_description
1 polymer ?
#
loop_
_entity_poly.entity_id
_entity_poly.type
_entity_poly.pdbx_seq_one_letter_code
_entity_poly.pdbx_strand_id
1 'polypeptide(L)'
;LMLESVQLVTSGLTANNRELVAVSARKAGIAAQQGVPGSLMGKLPMGFKKLGRDTHARFDELALDAEQLGDPDHTLSQLGELMQNCVACHAIYRIEANLK
;
A
#
# COMPACT_ATOMS: atom_id res chain seq x y z
N LEU A 1 7.06 4.16 3.74
CA LEU A 1 7.09 3.07 2.80
C LEU A 1 5.85 2.99 1.93
N MET A 2 4.67 2.89 2.54
CA MET A 2 3.40 2.91 1.81
C MET A 2 3.15 4.27 1.17
N LEU A 3 3.40 5.35 1.90
CA LEU A 3 3.21 6.70 1.38
C LEU A 3 4.12 6.97 0.19
N GLU A 4 5.36 6.52 0.26
CA GLU A 4 6.29 6.62 -0.85
C GLU A 4 5.79 5.89 -2.08
N SER A 5 5.22 4.69 -1.91
CA SER A 5 4.64 3.92 -3.01
C SER A 5 3.44 4.65 -3.62
N VAL A 6 2.58 5.26 -2.79
CA VAL A 6 1.47 6.08 -3.28
C VAL A 6 1.99 7.24 -4.12
N GLN A 7 3.01 7.93 -3.64
CA GLN A 7 3.62 9.05 -4.37
C GLN A 7 4.15 8.60 -5.72
N LEU A 8 4.88 7.49 -5.76
CA LEU A 8 5.49 7.00 -6.99
C LEU A 8 4.45 6.44 -7.98
N VAL A 9 3.39 5.80 -7.48
CA VAL A 9 2.27 5.38 -8.31
C VAL A 9 1.61 6.60 -8.96
N THR A 10 1.36 7.64 -8.18
CA THR A 10 0.77 8.88 -8.69
C THR A 10 1.66 9.50 -9.76
N SER A 11 2.96 9.58 -9.52
CA SER A 11 3.93 10.10 -10.49
C SER A 11 3.94 9.27 -11.77
N GLY A 12 3.88 7.95 -11.63
CA GLY A 12 3.84 7.04 -12.77
C GLY A 12 2.58 7.23 -13.61
N LEU A 13 1.44 7.46 -12.95
CA LEU A 13 0.18 7.71 -13.66
C LEU A 13 0.23 9.02 -14.45
N THR A 14 0.75 10.09 -13.85
CA THR A 14 0.83 11.38 -14.53
C THR A 14 1.83 11.35 -15.69
N ALA A 15 2.87 10.53 -15.58
CA ALA A 15 3.88 10.35 -16.65
C ALA A 15 3.47 9.29 -17.68
N ASN A 16 2.32 8.66 -17.50
CA ASN A 16 1.87 7.54 -18.33
C ASN A 16 2.92 6.41 -18.37
N ASN A 17 3.54 6.15 -17.23
CA ASN A 17 4.60 5.14 -17.08
C ASN A 17 4.08 3.96 -16.26
N ARG A 18 3.48 3.01 -16.95
CA ARG A 18 2.86 1.82 -16.34
C ARG A 18 3.88 0.96 -15.58
N GLU A 19 5.11 0.88 -16.07
CA GLU A 19 6.15 0.11 -15.39
C GLU A 19 6.51 0.71 -14.04
N LEU A 20 6.65 2.03 -13.98
CA LEU A 20 6.91 2.72 -12.70
C LEU A 20 5.76 2.49 -11.71
N VAL A 21 4.52 2.55 -12.20
CA VAL A 21 3.33 2.27 -11.38
C VAL A 21 3.42 0.87 -10.77
N ALA A 22 3.67 -0.14 -11.60
CA ALA A 22 3.70 -1.53 -11.16
C ALA A 22 4.84 -1.79 -10.18
N VAL A 23 6.05 -1.34 -10.50
CA VAL A 23 7.22 -1.53 -9.63
C VAL A 23 7.01 -0.85 -8.29
N SER A 24 6.50 0.38 -8.30
CA SER A 24 6.29 1.14 -7.08
C SER A 24 5.22 0.53 -6.19
N ALA A 25 4.14 0.04 -6.78
CA ALA A 25 3.07 -0.61 -6.04
C ALA A 25 3.55 -1.92 -5.41
N ARG A 26 4.35 -2.71 -6.11
CA ARG A 26 4.88 -3.98 -5.59
C ARG A 26 5.77 -3.79 -4.37
N LYS A 27 6.45 -2.67 -4.27
CA LYS A 27 7.27 -2.37 -3.09
C LYS A 27 6.46 -2.30 -1.81
N ALA A 28 5.17 -1.98 -1.92
CA ALA A 28 4.25 -1.93 -0.78
C ALA A 28 3.33 -3.16 -0.73
N GLY A 29 3.57 -4.18 -1.56
CA GLY A 29 2.79 -5.41 -1.58
C GLY A 29 3.04 -6.29 -0.36
N ILE A 30 2.45 -7.48 -0.38
CA ILE A 30 2.53 -8.42 0.75
C ILE A 30 3.99 -8.72 1.13
N ALA A 31 4.89 -8.79 0.16
CA ALA A 31 6.30 -9.05 0.43
C ALA A 31 6.92 -8.01 1.39
N ALA A 32 6.39 -6.79 1.44
CA ALA A 32 6.87 -5.76 2.35
C ALA A 32 6.67 -6.13 3.83
N GLN A 33 5.72 -6.99 4.14
CA GLN A 33 5.45 -7.44 5.51
C GLN A 33 6.55 -8.36 6.05
N GLN A 34 7.34 -8.96 5.19
CA GLN A 34 8.40 -9.87 5.59
C GLN A 34 9.50 -9.20 6.40
N GLY A 35 9.62 -7.88 6.29
CA GLY A 35 10.57 -7.10 7.07
C GLY A 35 10.13 -6.77 8.48
N VAL A 36 8.89 -7.09 8.85
CA VAL A 36 8.36 -6.77 10.18
C VAL A 36 8.79 -7.87 11.16
N PRO A 37 9.46 -7.49 12.30
CA PRO A 37 9.86 -8.48 13.29
C PRO A 37 8.65 -9.24 13.85
N GLY A 38 8.80 -10.56 14.04
CA GLY A 38 7.75 -11.39 14.61
C GLY A 38 7.29 -10.93 15.99
N SER A 39 8.23 -10.41 16.79
CA SER A 39 7.91 -9.87 18.11
C SER A 39 6.96 -8.67 18.02
N LEU A 40 7.11 -7.84 17.00
CA LEU A 40 6.23 -6.70 16.78
C LEU A 40 4.87 -7.18 16.27
N MET A 41 4.86 -8.12 15.34
CA MET A 41 3.61 -8.67 14.78
C MET A 41 2.72 -9.27 15.87
N GLY A 42 3.32 -9.94 16.84
CA GLY A 42 2.57 -10.53 17.95
C GLY A 42 1.92 -9.50 18.88
N LYS A 43 2.42 -8.26 18.88
CA LYS A 43 1.90 -7.18 19.74
C LYS A 43 0.83 -6.34 19.06
N LEU A 44 0.65 -6.48 17.74
CA LEU A 44 -0.30 -5.67 17.00
C LEU A 44 -1.72 -6.21 17.15
N PRO A 45 -2.73 -5.33 17.29
CA PRO A 45 -4.12 -5.77 17.29
C PRO A 45 -4.48 -6.53 16.02
N MET A 46 -5.38 -7.51 16.14
CA MET A 46 -5.81 -8.30 14.99
C MET A 46 -6.43 -7.44 13.89
N GLY A 47 -7.24 -6.45 14.26
CA GLY A 47 -7.84 -5.53 13.30
C GLY A 47 -6.79 -4.75 12.52
N PHE A 48 -5.73 -4.32 13.20
CA PHE A 48 -4.60 -3.64 12.56
C PHE A 48 -3.92 -4.57 11.56
N LYS A 49 -3.66 -5.82 11.95
CA LYS A 49 -3.00 -6.79 11.08
C LYS A 49 -3.82 -7.11 9.84
N LYS A 50 -5.14 -7.27 10.00
CA LYS A 50 -6.04 -7.53 8.87
C LYS A 50 -6.08 -6.36 7.91
N LEU A 51 -6.19 -5.15 8.43
CA LEU A 51 -6.24 -3.94 7.61
C LEU A 51 -4.91 -3.73 6.88
N GLY A 52 -3.79 -3.95 7.57
CA GLY A 52 -2.47 -3.86 6.97
C GLY A 52 -2.26 -4.88 5.85
N ARG A 53 -2.65 -6.13 6.10
CA ARG A 53 -2.55 -7.19 5.09
C ARG A 53 -3.40 -6.88 3.87
N ASP A 54 -4.64 -6.43 4.08
CA ASP A 54 -5.53 -6.06 2.99
C ASP A 54 -4.93 -4.92 2.15
N THR A 55 -4.35 -3.93 2.83
CA THR A 55 -3.71 -2.80 2.15
C THR A 55 -2.54 -3.26 1.28
N HIS A 56 -1.66 -4.10 1.82
CA HIS A 56 -0.55 -4.66 1.04
C HIS A 56 -1.03 -5.49 -0.14
N ALA A 57 -2.08 -6.30 0.05
CA ALA A 57 -2.65 -7.10 -1.02
C ALA A 57 -3.24 -6.23 -2.13
N ARG A 58 -3.85 -5.11 -1.77
CA ARG A 58 -4.41 -4.17 -2.76
C ARG A 58 -3.31 -3.48 -3.58
N PHE A 59 -2.15 -3.24 -2.99
CA PHE A 59 -1.00 -2.74 -3.75
C PHE A 59 -0.54 -3.77 -4.79
N ASP A 60 -0.49 -5.05 -4.44
CA ASP A 60 -0.13 -6.11 -5.39
C ASP A 60 -1.15 -6.22 -6.52
N GLU A 61 -2.43 -6.14 -6.21
CA GLU A 61 -3.51 -6.17 -7.20
C GLU A 61 -3.41 -4.97 -8.14
N LEU A 62 -3.15 -3.79 -7.59
CA LEU A 62 -2.94 -2.58 -8.39
C LEU A 62 -1.76 -2.75 -9.35
N ALA A 63 -0.66 -3.32 -8.87
CA ALA A 63 0.52 -3.56 -9.69
C ALA A 63 0.21 -4.51 -10.84
N LEU A 64 -0.47 -5.61 -10.55
CA LEU A 64 -0.85 -6.60 -11.55
C LEU A 64 -1.74 -6.00 -12.62
N ASP A 65 -2.77 -5.29 -12.22
CA ASP A 65 -3.72 -4.68 -13.15
C ASP A 65 -3.08 -3.57 -13.97
N ALA A 66 -2.15 -2.80 -13.37
CA ALA A 66 -1.41 -1.78 -14.12
C ALA A 66 -0.60 -2.41 -15.25
N GLU A 67 0.00 -3.58 -15.00
CA GLU A 67 0.76 -4.28 -16.04
C GLU A 67 -0.14 -4.89 -17.09
N GLN A 68 -1.23 -5.53 -16.70
CA GLN A 68 -2.08 -6.29 -17.61
C GLN A 68 -3.07 -5.44 -18.38
N LEU A 69 -3.69 -4.48 -17.72
CA LEU A 69 -4.72 -3.64 -18.32
C LEU A 69 -4.16 -2.35 -18.90
N GLY A 70 -3.19 -1.76 -18.20
CA GLY A 70 -2.59 -0.51 -18.62
C GLY A 70 -3.59 0.64 -18.71
N ASP A 71 -4.64 0.62 -17.91
CA ASP A 71 -5.70 1.63 -17.89
C ASP A 71 -5.47 2.58 -16.70
N PRO A 72 -5.04 3.83 -16.96
CA PRO A 72 -4.77 4.78 -15.88
C PRO A 72 -5.99 5.08 -15.01
N ASP A 73 -7.17 5.14 -15.59
CA ASP A 73 -8.41 5.41 -14.83
C ASP A 73 -8.72 4.26 -13.88
N HIS A 74 -8.53 3.03 -14.32
CA HIS A 74 -8.71 1.85 -13.47
C HIS A 74 -7.70 1.86 -12.32
N THR A 75 -6.45 2.15 -12.62
CA THR A 75 -5.38 2.22 -11.61
C THR A 75 -5.67 3.32 -10.59
N LEU A 76 -6.13 4.48 -11.05
CA LEU A 76 -6.47 5.59 -10.16
C LEU A 76 -7.64 5.23 -9.24
N SER A 77 -8.63 4.51 -9.76
CA SER A 77 -9.76 4.01 -8.97
C SER A 77 -9.28 3.05 -7.89
N GLN A 78 -8.39 2.11 -8.23
CA GLN A 78 -7.81 1.19 -7.25
C GLN A 78 -7.00 1.93 -6.19
N LEU A 79 -6.25 2.93 -6.59
CA LEU A 79 -5.47 3.75 -5.65
C LEU A 79 -6.39 4.47 -4.67
N GLY A 80 -7.49 5.05 -5.14
CA GLY A 80 -8.48 5.70 -4.29
C GLY A 80 -9.08 4.73 -3.28
N GLU A 81 -9.41 3.52 -3.71
CA GLU A 81 -9.98 2.49 -2.84
C GLU A 81 -8.98 2.05 -1.76
N LEU A 82 -7.73 1.80 -2.13
CA LEU A 82 -6.75 1.38 -1.13
C LEU A 82 -6.42 2.50 -0.14
N MET A 83 -6.48 3.76 -0.57
CA MET A 83 -6.28 4.90 0.32
C MET A 83 -7.36 5.01 1.40
N GLN A 84 -8.55 4.47 1.16
CA GLN A 84 -9.57 4.37 2.21
C GLN A 84 -9.06 3.54 3.39
N ASN A 85 -8.28 2.50 3.13
CA ASN A 85 -7.65 1.72 4.19
C ASN A 85 -6.64 2.57 4.98
N CYS A 86 -5.90 3.44 4.29
CA CYS A 86 -4.97 4.34 4.95
C CYS A 86 -5.69 5.29 5.90
N VAL A 87 -6.80 5.87 5.44
CA VAL A 87 -7.62 6.76 6.26
C VAL A 87 -8.20 6.01 7.47
N ALA A 88 -8.76 4.82 7.23
CA ALA A 88 -9.36 4.01 8.29
C ALA A 88 -8.32 3.61 9.34
N CYS A 89 -7.14 3.17 8.90
CA CYS A 89 -6.08 2.76 9.80
C CYS A 89 -5.59 3.92 10.66
N HIS A 90 -5.32 5.07 10.03
CA HIS A 90 -4.84 6.26 10.73
C HIS A 90 -5.89 6.87 11.67
N ALA A 91 -7.17 6.65 11.40
CA ALA A 91 -8.25 7.12 12.26
C ALA A 91 -8.39 6.28 13.54
N ILE A 92 -8.07 4.99 13.47
CA ILE A 92 -8.30 4.03 14.56
C ILE A 92 -7.02 3.70 15.30
N TYR A 93 -5.93 3.50 14.57
CA TYR A 93 -4.67 3.04 15.13
C TYR A 93 -3.60 4.12 15.04
N ARG A 94 -2.84 4.25 16.12
CA ARG A 94 -1.72 5.16 16.17
C ARG A 94 -0.51 4.43 16.72
N ILE A 95 0.58 4.45 15.97
CA ILE A 95 1.87 3.98 16.47
C ILE A 95 2.60 5.21 16.97
N GLU A 96 2.75 5.34 18.28
CA GLU A 96 3.50 6.44 18.85
C GLU A 96 4.96 6.01 19.07
N ALA A 97 5.85 6.68 18.38
CA ALA A 97 7.25 6.57 18.69
C ALA A 97 7.51 7.40 19.95
N ASN A 98 7.94 6.75 21.00
CA ASN A 98 8.33 7.45 22.22
C ASN A 98 9.74 7.99 22.04
N LEU A 99 9.82 9.23 21.63
CA LEU A 99 11.09 9.91 21.31
C LEU A 99 11.77 10.56 22.50
N LYS A 100 11.33 10.25 23.68
CA LYS A 100 11.97 10.80 24.89
C LYS A 100 13.25 10.10 25.19
#